data_934f4c81c628c403ddd97bb61c75357c
#
_entry.id   934f4c81c628c403ddd97bb61c75357c
#
_cell.length_a   1.000
_cell.length_b   1.000
_cell.length_c   1.000
_cell.angle_alpha   90.00
_cell.angle_beta   90.00
_cell.angle_gamma   90.00
#
_symmetry.space_group_name_H-M   'P 1'
#
loop_
_entity.id
_entity.type
_entity.pdbx_description
1 polymer ?
#
loop_
_entity_poly.entity_id
_entity_poly.type
_entity_poly.pdbx_seq_one_letter_code
_entity_poly.pdbx_strand_id
1 'polypeptide(L)'
;VKPAATSAPAAPPQPPELQAAGPGRRPSARAITAALAATVLVALAGLVLTGLEWSSLATSDAVGSVGAVAGAIAYAALGALIVRRAGNLVGWFMLAEGAANAVMITGSAYAIFGVKAHPGTLPAAAAVGALAEA
;
A
#
# COMPACT_ATOMS: atom_id res chain seq x y z
N VAL A 1 29.91 -19.73 -59.40
CA VAL A 1 29.63 -18.31 -59.16
C VAL A 1 29.16 -18.23 -57.71
N LYS A 2 29.97 -17.57 -56.85
CA LYS A 2 29.70 -17.41 -55.42
C LYS A 2 28.83 -16.16 -55.26
N PRO A 3 27.63 -16.24 -54.65
CA PRO A 3 26.79 -15.05 -54.46
C PRO A 3 27.50 -14.05 -53.52
N ALA A 4 27.54 -12.78 -53.93
CA ALA A 4 28.09 -11.72 -53.12
C ALA A 4 27.20 -11.52 -51.87
N ALA A 5 27.82 -11.53 -50.70
CA ALA A 5 27.14 -11.24 -49.44
C ALA A 5 26.74 -9.76 -49.45
N THR A 6 25.45 -9.45 -49.53
CA THR A 6 24.90 -8.13 -49.38
C THR A 6 25.09 -7.70 -47.92
N SER A 7 26.05 -6.77 -47.69
CA SER A 7 26.25 -6.19 -46.35
C SER A 7 24.98 -5.42 -45.96
N ALA A 8 24.34 -5.82 -44.85
CA ALA A 8 23.23 -5.08 -44.28
C ALA A 8 23.69 -3.65 -43.88
N PRO A 9 22.86 -2.63 -44.12
CA PRO A 9 23.21 -1.25 -43.76
C PRO A 9 23.40 -1.16 -42.24
N ALA A 10 24.48 -0.47 -41.84
CA ALA A 10 24.80 -0.22 -40.41
C ALA A 10 23.63 0.54 -39.75
N ALA A 11 23.16 0.04 -38.60
CA ALA A 11 22.13 0.71 -37.83
C ALA A 11 22.58 2.14 -37.48
N PRO A 12 21.69 3.14 -37.52
CA PRO A 12 22.04 4.51 -37.18
C PRO A 12 22.53 4.58 -35.72
N PRO A 13 23.52 5.44 -35.41
CA PRO A 13 24.01 5.61 -34.04
C PRO A 13 22.90 6.07 -33.11
N GLN A 14 22.65 5.33 -32.04
CA GLN A 14 21.64 5.69 -31.05
C GLN A 14 22.07 6.91 -30.26
N PRO A 15 21.15 7.86 -29.97
CA PRO A 15 21.46 9.02 -29.14
C PRO A 15 22.04 8.61 -27.78
N PRO A 16 23.08 9.31 -27.28
CA PRO A 16 23.72 8.96 -26.01
C PRO A 16 22.81 9.01 -24.80
N GLU A 17 21.69 9.74 -24.87
CA GLU A 17 20.69 9.84 -23.80
C GLU A 17 19.95 8.51 -23.53
N LEU A 18 19.78 7.65 -24.53
CA LEU A 18 19.15 6.33 -24.34
C LEU A 18 20.06 5.30 -23.66
N GLN A 19 21.39 5.57 -23.63
CA GLN A 19 22.36 4.69 -22.99
C GLN A 19 22.55 4.98 -21.50
N ALA A 20 22.13 6.17 -21.02
CA ALA A 20 22.33 6.60 -19.63
C ALA A 20 21.25 6.11 -18.66
N ALA A 21 20.13 5.58 -19.15
CA ALA A 21 19.13 4.95 -18.30
C ALA A 21 19.59 3.55 -17.89
N GLY A 22 20.53 3.47 -16.96
CA GLY A 22 20.91 2.21 -16.32
C GLY A 22 19.66 1.49 -15.80
N PRO A 23 19.66 0.14 -15.74
CA PRO A 23 18.49 -0.63 -15.29
C PRO A 23 18.08 -0.14 -13.89
N GLY A 24 16.94 0.55 -13.83
CA GLY A 24 16.39 1.08 -12.58
C GLY A 24 16.43 -0.03 -11.53
N ARG A 25 17.00 0.26 -10.36
CA ARG A 25 17.24 -0.70 -9.28
C ARG A 25 15.89 -1.34 -8.91
N ARG A 26 15.68 -2.57 -9.32
CA ARG A 26 14.46 -3.31 -8.98
C ARG A 26 14.37 -3.40 -7.45
N PRO A 27 13.24 -3.01 -6.86
CA PRO A 27 13.07 -3.11 -5.42
C PRO A 27 13.26 -4.56 -4.97
N SER A 28 13.90 -4.75 -3.82
CA SER A 28 14.14 -6.10 -3.31
C SER A 28 12.80 -6.76 -2.96
N ALA A 29 12.65 -8.04 -3.26
CA ALA A 29 11.47 -8.80 -2.90
C ALA A 29 11.18 -8.73 -1.39
N ARG A 30 12.24 -8.61 -0.57
CA ARG A 30 12.15 -8.44 0.88
C ARG A 30 11.47 -7.13 1.26
N ALA A 31 11.80 -6.01 0.60
CA ALA A 31 11.17 -4.71 0.88
C ALA A 31 9.67 -4.73 0.58
N ILE A 32 9.28 -5.33 -0.56
CA ILE A 32 7.87 -5.46 -0.93
C ILE A 32 7.12 -6.33 0.08
N THR A 33 7.71 -7.46 0.50
CA THR A 33 7.10 -8.34 1.50
C THR A 33 6.97 -7.65 2.85
N ALA A 34 8.00 -6.91 3.28
CA ALA A 34 7.98 -6.16 4.54
C ALA A 34 6.89 -5.07 4.52
N ALA A 35 6.76 -4.32 3.42
CA ALA A 35 5.72 -3.31 3.27
C ALA A 35 4.32 -3.92 3.33
N LEU A 36 4.09 -5.04 2.61
CA LEU A 36 2.81 -5.75 2.66
C LEU A 36 2.52 -6.29 4.06
N ALA A 37 3.49 -6.92 4.72
CA ALA A 37 3.32 -7.44 6.07
C ALA A 37 3.01 -6.32 7.08
N ALA A 38 3.70 -5.19 7.00
CA ALA A 38 3.41 -4.03 7.84
C ALA A 38 1.98 -3.51 7.62
N THR A 39 1.53 -3.39 6.36
CA THR A 39 0.16 -3.00 6.03
C THR A 39 -0.87 -3.94 6.63
N VAL A 40 -0.66 -5.25 6.50
CA VAL A 40 -1.56 -6.26 7.08
C VAL A 40 -1.61 -6.18 8.59
N LEU A 41 -0.45 -6.02 9.26
CA LEU A 41 -0.39 -5.89 10.72
C LEU A 41 -1.12 -4.65 11.21
N VAL A 42 -0.94 -3.50 10.55
CA VAL A 42 -1.66 -2.26 10.89
C VAL A 42 -3.17 -2.44 10.69
N ALA A 43 -3.59 -3.00 9.56
CA ALA A 43 -5.01 -3.24 9.29
C ALA A 43 -5.66 -4.20 10.32
N LEU A 44 -4.95 -5.25 10.72
CA LEU A 44 -5.42 -6.17 11.76
C LEU A 44 -5.50 -5.51 13.13
N ALA A 45 -4.56 -4.62 13.48
CA ALA A 45 -4.62 -3.85 14.72
C ALA A 45 -5.88 -2.96 14.74
N GLY A 46 -6.22 -2.31 13.63
CA GLY A 46 -7.48 -1.56 13.48
C GLY A 46 -8.70 -2.43 13.67
N LEU A 47 -8.70 -3.64 13.09
CA LEU A 47 -9.79 -4.59 13.24
C LEU A 47 -9.97 -5.07 14.68
N VAL A 48 -8.85 -5.32 15.40
CA VAL A 48 -8.90 -5.69 16.83
C VAL A 48 -9.50 -4.55 17.66
N LEU A 49 -9.06 -3.30 17.44
CA LEU A 49 -9.63 -2.13 18.14
C LEU A 49 -11.14 -2.01 17.87
N THR A 50 -11.56 -2.13 16.60
CA THR A 50 -12.98 -2.14 16.24
C THR A 50 -13.73 -3.29 16.92
N GLY A 51 -13.13 -4.47 17.03
CA GLY A 51 -13.73 -5.63 17.71
C GLY A 51 -13.91 -5.42 19.22
N LEU A 52 -13.00 -4.71 19.87
CA LEU A 52 -13.12 -4.37 21.30
C LEU A 52 -14.28 -3.41 21.58
N GLU A 53 -14.69 -2.63 20.59
CA GLU A 53 -15.79 -1.66 20.68
C GLU A 53 -17.09 -2.15 20.05
N TRP A 54 -17.15 -3.39 19.60
CA TRP A 54 -18.29 -3.93 18.83
C TRP A 54 -19.65 -3.64 19.47
N SER A 55 -19.72 -3.69 20.80
CA SER A 55 -20.95 -3.43 21.56
C SER A 55 -21.40 -1.95 21.53
N SER A 56 -20.49 -1.02 21.21
CA SER A 56 -20.77 0.43 21.19
C SER A 56 -20.96 0.98 19.77
N LEU A 57 -20.68 0.16 18.73
CA LEU A 57 -20.82 0.55 17.33
C LEU A 57 -22.18 0.13 16.76
N ALA A 58 -22.72 0.97 15.87
CA ALA A 58 -23.82 0.54 15.03
C ALA A 58 -23.36 -0.61 14.12
N THR A 59 -24.23 -1.58 13.84
CA THR A 59 -23.89 -2.74 12.99
C THR A 59 -23.37 -2.32 11.60
N SER A 60 -23.92 -1.22 11.03
CA SER A 60 -23.46 -0.64 9.76
C SER A 60 -22.01 -0.22 9.80
N ASP A 61 -21.57 0.40 10.90
CA ASP A 61 -20.21 0.93 11.04
C ASP A 61 -19.22 -0.21 11.24
N ALA A 62 -19.61 -1.23 12.00
CA ALA A 62 -18.79 -2.42 12.18
C ALA A 62 -18.59 -3.19 10.86
N VAL A 63 -19.66 -3.39 10.08
CA VAL A 63 -19.58 -4.04 8.75
C VAL A 63 -18.76 -3.18 7.78
N GLY A 64 -18.94 -1.86 7.80
CA GLY A 64 -18.16 -0.92 7.01
C GLY A 64 -16.65 -1.02 7.31
N SER A 65 -16.28 -1.09 8.59
CA SER A 65 -14.88 -1.22 9.03
C SER A 65 -14.24 -2.53 8.55
N VAL A 66 -14.97 -3.65 8.64
CA VAL A 66 -14.47 -4.95 8.13
C VAL A 66 -14.26 -4.89 6.61
N GLY A 67 -15.21 -4.30 5.88
CA GLY A 67 -15.10 -4.12 4.43
C GLY A 67 -13.90 -3.23 4.04
N ALA A 68 -13.68 -2.14 4.77
CA ALA A 68 -12.55 -1.24 4.54
C ALA A 68 -11.20 -1.92 4.80
N VAL A 69 -11.08 -2.70 5.88
CA VAL A 69 -9.88 -3.51 6.18
C VAL A 69 -9.60 -4.52 5.07
N ALA A 70 -10.61 -5.25 4.63
CA ALA A 70 -10.47 -6.21 3.53
C ALA A 70 -10.04 -5.52 2.22
N GLY A 71 -10.61 -4.36 1.93
CA GLY A 71 -10.24 -3.52 0.78
C GLY A 71 -8.78 -3.06 0.84
N ALA A 72 -8.34 -2.52 1.98
CA ALA A 72 -6.96 -2.07 2.18
C ALA A 72 -5.94 -3.21 1.96
N ILE A 73 -6.21 -4.39 2.52
CA ILE A 73 -5.37 -5.58 2.34
C ILE A 73 -5.36 -6.04 0.88
N ALA A 74 -6.53 -6.09 0.22
CA ALA A 74 -6.63 -6.49 -1.18
C ALA A 74 -5.86 -5.55 -2.11
N TYR A 75 -5.97 -4.22 -1.91
CA TYR A 75 -5.23 -3.22 -2.65
C TYR A 75 -3.72 -3.35 -2.46
N ALA A 76 -3.27 -3.50 -1.21
CA ALA A 76 -1.85 -3.70 -0.89
C ALA A 76 -1.31 -5.00 -1.50
N ALA A 77 -2.06 -6.10 -1.42
CA ALA A 77 -1.67 -7.39 -1.99
C ALA A 77 -1.56 -7.34 -3.52
N LEU A 78 -2.54 -6.73 -4.18
CA LEU A 78 -2.54 -6.54 -5.63
C LEU A 78 -1.37 -5.64 -6.06
N GLY A 79 -1.15 -4.54 -5.35
CA GLY A 79 -0.02 -3.65 -5.56
C GLY A 79 1.32 -4.39 -5.43
N ALA A 80 1.50 -5.15 -4.37
CA ALA A 80 2.70 -5.96 -4.14
C ALA A 80 2.93 -6.99 -5.25
N LEU A 81 1.86 -7.63 -5.74
CA LEU A 81 1.93 -8.58 -6.86
C LEU A 81 2.37 -7.90 -8.16
N ILE A 82 1.80 -6.73 -8.47
CA ILE A 82 2.13 -5.94 -9.66
C ILE A 82 3.59 -5.46 -9.59
N VAL A 83 4.06 -4.95 -8.44
CA VAL A 83 5.46 -4.54 -8.26
C VAL A 83 6.40 -5.71 -8.47
N ARG A 84 6.06 -6.89 -7.93
CA ARG A 84 6.91 -8.10 -8.07
C ARG A 84 7.00 -8.58 -9.52
N ARG A 85 5.90 -8.53 -10.28
CA ARG A 85 5.85 -9.05 -11.65
C ARG A 85 6.32 -8.03 -12.68
N ALA A 86 5.82 -6.81 -12.60
CA ALA A 86 6.03 -5.78 -13.62
C ALA A 86 7.05 -4.70 -13.19
N GLY A 87 7.32 -4.54 -11.89
CA GLY A 87 8.24 -3.53 -11.38
C GLY A 87 7.79 -2.09 -11.68
N ASN A 88 6.51 -1.87 -11.95
CA ASN A 88 5.99 -0.59 -12.41
C ASN A 88 5.49 0.31 -11.26
N LEU A 89 5.36 1.60 -11.56
CA LEU A 89 4.95 2.62 -10.60
C LEU A 89 3.51 2.42 -10.11
N VAL A 90 2.62 1.88 -10.96
CA VAL A 90 1.21 1.64 -10.61
C VAL A 90 1.10 0.68 -9.42
N GLY A 91 1.89 -0.40 -9.41
CA GLY A 91 1.92 -1.33 -8.29
C GLY A 91 2.36 -0.67 -6.98
N TRP A 92 3.33 0.27 -7.04
CA TRP A 92 3.76 1.05 -5.88
C TRP A 92 2.67 1.98 -5.37
N PHE A 93 1.93 2.64 -6.26
CA PHE A 93 0.78 3.46 -5.86
C PHE A 93 -0.30 2.64 -5.18
N MET A 94 -0.65 1.48 -5.72
CA MET A 94 -1.65 0.60 -5.10
C MET A 94 -1.19 0.08 -3.73
N LEU A 95 0.09 -0.28 -3.59
CA LEU A 95 0.65 -0.71 -2.30
C LEU A 95 0.61 0.43 -1.27
N ALA A 96 0.99 1.64 -1.67
CA ALA A 96 0.95 2.84 -0.83
C ALA A 96 -0.48 3.21 -0.44
N GLU A 97 -1.42 3.15 -1.36
CA GLU A 97 -2.85 3.40 -1.11
C GLU A 97 -3.42 2.41 -0.10
N GLY A 98 -3.15 1.11 -0.27
CA GLY A 98 -3.55 0.10 0.71
C GLY A 98 -2.95 0.36 2.09
N ALA A 99 -1.68 0.80 2.17
CA ALA A 99 -1.03 1.15 3.42
C ALA A 99 -1.64 2.41 4.06
N ALA A 100 -1.92 3.45 3.28
CA ALA A 100 -2.56 4.68 3.75
C ALA A 100 -3.95 4.39 4.32
N ASN A 101 -4.76 3.60 3.61
CA ASN A 101 -6.08 3.19 4.08
C ASN A 101 -6.00 2.39 5.39
N ALA A 102 -5.05 1.46 5.52
CA ALA A 102 -4.85 0.70 6.77
C ALA A 102 -4.52 1.62 7.94
N VAL A 103 -3.67 2.63 7.73
CA VAL A 103 -3.33 3.64 8.76
C VAL A 103 -4.54 4.48 9.13
N MET A 104 -5.33 4.95 8.15
CA MET A 104 -6.55 5.74 8.42
C MET A 104 -7.57 4.95 9.22
N ILE A 105 -7.87 3.71 8.84
CA ILE A 105 -8.81 2.84 9.54
C ILE A 105 -8.36 2.62 10.99
N THR A 106 -7.07 2.31 11.18
CA THR A 106 -6.52 2.06 12.52
C THR A 106 -6.51 3.34 13.36
N GLY A 107 -6.17 4.49 12.75
CA GLY A 107 -6.21 5.80 13.40
C GLY A 107 -7.61 6.17 13.87
N SER A 108 -8.62 5.97 13.02
CA SER A 108 -10.02 6.20 13.36
C SER A 108 -10.48 5.29 14.52
N ALA A 109 -10.17 3.99 14.45
CA ALA A 109 -10.50 3.05 15.52
C ALA A 109 -9.81 3.42 16.84
N TYR A 110 -8.52 3.81 16.79
CA TYR A 110 -7.77 4.29 17.94
C TYR A 110 -8.40 5.54 18.58
N ALA A 111 -8.81 6.50 17.74
CA ALA A 111 -9.45 7.73 18.19
C ALA A 111 -10.82 7.45 18.85
N ILE A 112 -11.64 6.60 18.24
CA ILE A 112 -12.93 6.21 18.80
C ILE A 112 -12.73 5.53 20.16
N PHE A 113 -11.79 4.59 20.24
CA PHE A 113 -11.46 3.89 21.49
C PHE A 113 -11.04 4.86 22.59
N GLY A 114 -10.11 5.78 22.30
CA GLY A 114 -9.57 6.70 23.31
C GLY A 114 -10.46 7.88 23.66
N VAL A 115 -11.37 8.30 22.76
CA VAL A 115 -12.24 9.45 23.00
C VAL A 115 -13.63 9.03 23.49
N LYS A 116 -14.22 8.00 22.91
CA LYS A 116 -15.61 7.59 23.22
C LYS A 116 -15.67 6.47 24.24
N ALA A 117 -14.92 5.37 24.05
CA ALA A 117 -15.03 4.20 24.89
C ALA A 117 -14.26 4.34 26.21
N HIS A 118 -13.07 4.94 26.18
CA HIS A 118 -12.18 5.02 27.36
C HIS A 118 -11.54 6.41 27.42
N PRO A 119 -12.31 7.48 27.72
CA PRO A 119 -11.81 8.85 27.67
C PRO A 119 -10.63 9.04 28.63
N GLY A 120 -9.54 9.60 28.10
CA GLY A 120 -8.31 9.91 28.85
C GLY A 120 -7.34 8.73 29.06
N THR A 121 -7.64 7.54 28.55
CA THR A 121 -6.75 6.37 28.69
C THR A 121 -5.65 6.33 27.67
N LEU A 122 -5.89 6.89 26.47
CA LEU A 122 -4.93 6.88 25.38
C LEU A 122 -4.38 8.29 25.10
N PRO A 123 -3.05 8.45 25.05
CA PRO A 123 -2.44 9.73 24.72
C PRO A 123 -2.73 10.12 23.28
N ALA A 124 -2.99 11.40 23.05
CA ALA A 124 -3.18 11.98 21.72
C ALA A 124 -4.35 11.41 20.89
N ALA A 125 -5.30 10.63 21.48
CA ALA A 125 -6.41 10.05 20.74
C ALA A 125 -7.23 11.11 19.97
N ALA A 126 -7.48 12.27 20.56
CA ALA A 126 -8.19 13.38 19.89
C ALA A 126 -7.39 13.95 18.71
N ALA A 127 -6.07 14.06 18.82
CA ALA A 127 -5.22 14.54 17.73
C ALA A 127 -5.15 13.53 16.58
N VAL A 128 -5.08 12.23 16.89
CA VAL A 128 -5.11 11.16 15.88
C VAL A 128 -6.45 11.15 15.14
N GLY A 129 -7.57 11.34 15.85
CA GLY A 129 -8.89 11.47 15.24
C GLY A 129 -8.98 12.64 14.28
N ALA A 130 -8.50 13.81 14.67
CA ALA A 130 -8.49 14.99 13.80
C ALA A 130 -7.64 14.79 12.53
N LEU A 131 -6.53 14.06 12.63
CA LEU A 131 -5.69 13.73 11.47
C LEU A 131 -6.32 12.69 10.54
N ALA A 132 -7.13 11.77 11.08
CA ALA A 132 -7.80 10.74 10.28
C ALA A 132 -9.02 11.29 9.51
N GLU A 133 -9.56 12.44 9.90
CA GLU A 133 -10.68 13.11 9.25
C GLU A 133 -10.24 14.20 8.25
N ALA A 134 -8.94 14.54 8.19
CA ALA A 134 -8.37 15.57 7.31
C ALA A 134 -8.07 15.04 5.91
#